data_7059fad69623e7de1254a6d4049db2c5
#
_entry.id   7059fad69623e7de1254a6d4049db2c5
#
_cell.length_a   1.000
_cell.length_b   1.000
_cell.length_c   1.000
_cell.angle_alpha   90.00
_cell.angle_beta   90.00
_cell.angle_gamma   90.00
#
_symmetry.space_group_name_H-M   'P 1'
#
loop_
_entity.id
_entity.type
_entity.pdbx_description
1 polymer ?
#
loop_
_entity_poly.entity_id
_entity_poly.type
_entity_poly.pdbx_seq_one_letter_code
_entity_poly.pdbx_strand_id
1 'polypeptide(L)'
;MDWSIIASSIIVAATTIFSIFLKECLQQRKNKKNTCVVKYTKKNQNIQKAIEYTLEKSGADRAYIYEFHNGETFYSGTHQQKFSCTYEALNTGVSSESMSLQGLRVSTFNDFIKDVLGLTNGTHFSLGNLEEMKNPLIKNWMEDRGIKSSFAFPIKTLND
;
A
#
# COMPACT_ATOMS: atom_id res chain seq x y z
N MET A 1 -24.75 64.27 2.11
CA MET A 1 -23.79 63.15 2.03
C MET A 1 -24.63 61.89 1.76
N ASP A 2 -24.52 61.35 0.54
CA ASP A 2 -25.42 60.28 0.07
C ASP A 2 -25.07 58.95 0.70
N TRP A 3 -25.92 58.52 1.61
CA TRP A 3 -25.78 57.22 2.30
C TRP A 3 -25.71 56.01 1.34
N SER A 4 -26.26 56.12 0.14
CA SER A 4 -26.23 55.10 -0.89
C SER A 4 -24.81 54.89 -1.46
N ILE A 5 -24.00 55.91 -1.54
CA ILE A 5 -22.60 55.84 -2.04
C ILE A 5 -21.72 55.18 -0.98
N ILE A 6 -21.95 55.53 0.29
CA ILE A 6 -21.20 54.90 1.41
C ILE A 6 -21.53 53.41 1.53
N ALA A 7 -22.82 53.06 1.46
CA ALA A 7 -23.23 51.66 1.52
C ALA A 7 -22.67 50.82 0.36
N SER A 8 -22.66 51.34 -0.88
CA SER A 8 -22.11 50.63 -2.02
C SER A 8 -20.60 50.42 -1.92
N SER A 9 -19.86 51.41 -1.43
CA SER A 9 -18.39 51.27 -1.26
C SER A 9 -18.03 50.27 -0.15
N ILE A 10 -18.80 50.16 0.93
CA ILE A 10 -18.61 49.17 1.97
C ILE A 10 -18.88 47.77 1.43
N ILE A 11 -19.92 47.56 0.63
CA ILE A 11 -20.23 46.26 0.01
C ILE A 11 -19.12 45.81 -0.93
N VAL A 12 -18.60 46.71 -1.78
CA VAL A 12 -17.50 46.43 -2.69
C VAL A 12 -16.23 46.06 -1.91
N ALA A 13 -15.90 46.79 -0.86
CA ALA A 13 -14.74 46.46 -0.03
C ALA A 13 -14.88 45.09 0.65
N ALA A 14 -16.05 44.79 1.21
CA ALA A 14 -16.32 43.50 1.86
C ALA A 14 -16.22 42.32 0.87
N THR A 15 -16.77 42.45 -0.33
CA THR A 15 -16.70 41.39 -1.36
C THR A 15 -15.26 41.16 -1.87
N THR A 16 -14.47 42.24 -1.94
CA THR A 16 -13.04 42.14 -2.34
C THR A 16 -12.23 41.42 -1.27
N ILE A 17 -12.39 41.77 0.00
CA ILE A 17 -11.72 41.11 1.13
C ILE A 17 -12.12 39.63 1.19
N PHE A 18 -13.41 39.33 1.04
CA PHE A 18 -13.89 37.94 1.05
C PHE A 18 -13.32 37.10 -0.10
N SER A 19 -13.20 37.67 -1.31
CA SER A 19 -12.61 36.96 -2.46
C SER A 19 -11.12 36.71 -2.30
N ILE A 20 -10.37 37.63 -1.66
CA ILE A 20 -8.94 37.42 -1.35
C ILE A 20 -8.81 36.28 -0.31
N PHE A 21 -9.60 36.33 0.75
CA PHE A 21 -9.59 35.28 1.78
C PHE A 21 -9.92 33.89 1.23
N LEU A 22 -10.94 33.78 0.36
CA LEU A 22 -11.27 32.55 -0.33
C LEU A 22 -10.12 32.02 -1.19
N LYS A 23 -9.46 32.90 -1.95
CA LYS A 23 -8.29 32.51 -2.77
C LYS A 23 -7.16 31.97 -1.90
N GLU A 24 -6.86 32.63 -0.78
CA GLU A 24 -5.81 32.18 0.13
C GLU A 24 -6.14 30.80 0.78
N CYS A 25 -7.38 30.61 1.24
CA CYS A 25 -7.83 29.33 1.78
C CYS A 25 -7.72 28.20 0.74
N LEU A 26 -8.14 28.42 -0.50
CA LEU A 26 -8.05 27.46 -1.57
C LEU A 26 -6.59 27.15 -1.93
N GLN A 27 -5.74 28.18 -1.96
CA GLN A 27 -4.31 28.01 -2.22
C GLN A 27 -3.61 27.22 -1.12
N GLN A 28 -3.92 27.50 0.15
CA GLN A 28 -3.38 26.73 1.28
C GLN A 28 -3.79 25.25 1.24
N ARG A 29 -5.07 24.95 0.92
CA ARG A 29 -5.54 23.57 0.73
C ARG A 29 -4.79 22.87 -0.41
N LYS A 30 -4.60 23.54 -1.54
CA LYS A 30 -3.86 23.01 -2.70
C LYS A 30 -2.40 22.74 -2.35
N ASN A 31 -1.73 23.66 -1.67
CA ASN A 31 -0.33 23.51 -1.26
C ASN A 31 -0.17 22.35 -0.25
N LYS A 32 -1.07 22.23 0.73
CA LYS A 32 -1.06 21.12 1.69
C LYS A 32 -1.23 19.76 1.00
N LYS A 33 -2.13 19.66 0.01
CA LYS A 33 -2.35 18.44 -0.78
C LYS A 33 -1.12 18.08 -1.61
N ASN A 34 -0.51 19.07 -2.29
CA ASN A 34 0.69 18.85 -3.09
C ASN A 34 1.88 18.40 -2.22
N THR A 35 2.07 19.00 -1.05
CA THR A 35 3.13 18.59 -0.11
C THR A 35 2.91 17.15 0.37
N CYS A 36 1.67 16.74 0.62
CA CYS A 36 1.33 15.38 1.00
C CYS A 36 1.69 14.38 -0.12
N VAL A 37 1.31 14.67 -1.36
CA VAL A 37 1.61 13.82 -2.53
C VAL A 37 3.12 13.69 -2.74
N VAL A 38 3.87 14.79 -2.70
CA VAL A 38 5.34 14.78 -2.87
C VAL A 38 6.01 13.94 -1.78
N LYS A 39 5.59 14.12 -0.52
CA LYS A 39 6.11 13.33 0.61
C LYS A 39 5.82 11.83 0.44
N TYR A 40 4.60 11.51 0.02
CA TYR A 40 4.18 10.13 -0.25
C TYR A 40 5.01 9.52 -1.39
N THR A 41 5.16 10.23 -2.50
CA THR A 41 5.97 9.77 -3.65
C THR A 41 7.42 9.51 -3.26
N LYS A 42 8.03 10.41 -2.47
CA LYS A 42 9.40 10.22 -1.99
C LYS A 42 9.54 8.99 -1.07
N LYS A 43 8.55 8.77 -0.19
CA LYS A 43 8.50 7.56 0.65
C LYS A 43 8.44 6.30 -0.21
N ASN A 44 7.55 6.27 -1.21
CA ASN A 44 7.38 5.13 -2.11
C ASN A 44 8.65 4.84 -2.92
N GLN A 45 9.34 5.87 -3.41
CA GLN A 45 10.63 5.71 -4.09
C GLN A 45 11.69 5.07 -3.20
N ASN A 46 11.75 5.42 -1.91
CA ASN A 46 12.69 4.82 -0.98
C ASN A 46 12.38 3.35 -0.71
N ILE A 47 11.09 3.00 -0.58
CA ILE A 47 10.65 1.62 -0.42
C ILE A 47 10.98 0.80 -1.68
N GLN A 48 10.70 1.36 -2.86
CA GLN A 48 11.01 0.71 -4.13
C GLN A 48 12.52 0.42 -4.26
N LYS A 49 13.39 1.37 -3.95
CA LYS A 49 14.84 1.16 -3.93
C LYS A 49 15.27 0.09 -2.93
N ALA A 50 14.63 0.02 -1.77
CA ALA A 50 14.95 -0.98 -0.76
C ALA A 50 14.59 -2.39 -1.23
N ILE A 51 13.46 -2.58 -1.89
CA ILE A 51 13.06 -3.89 -2.41
C ILE A 51 13.93 -4.31 -3.61
N GLU A 52 14.31 -3.37 -4.48
CA GLU A 52 15.25 -3.61 -5.59
C GLU A 52 16.62 -4.04 -5.08
N TYR A 53 17.14 -3.38 -4.03
CA TYR A 53 18.38 -3.76 -3.37
C TYR A 53 18.27 -5.18 -2.75
N THR A 54 17.15 -5.48 -2.12
CA THR A 54 16.89 -6.81 -1.54
C THR A 54 16.87 -7.89 -2.63
N LEU A 55 16.22 -7.63 -3.75
CA LEU A 55 16.20 -8.51 -4.92
C LEU A 55 17.61 -8.80 -5.43
N GLU A 56 18.41 -7.74 -5.64
CA GLU A 56 19.80 -7.86 -6.11
C GLU A 56 20.66 -8.71 -5.15
N LYS A 57 20.54 -8.49 -3.83
CA LYS A 57 21.35 -9.19 -2.82
C LYS A 57 20.91 -10.62 -2.59
N SER A 58 19.63 -10.93 -2.74
CA SER A 58 19.10 -12.28 -2.57
C SER A 58 19.34 -13.18 -3.78
N GLY A 59 19.56 -12.61 -4.97
CA GLY A 59 19.62 -13.35 -6.24
C GLY A 59 18.27 -13.96 -6.63
N ALA A 60 17.17 -13.50 -6.04
CA ALA A 60 15.83 -13.97 -6.37
C ALA A 60 15.36 -13.42 -7.72
N ASP A 61 14.37 -14.07 -8.33
CA ASP A 61 13.75 -13.59 -9.56
C ASP A 61 12.74 -12.46 -9.29
N ARG A 62 12.09 -12.48 -8.12
CA ARG A 62 11.04 -11.55 -7.73
C ARG A 62 11.14 -11.22 -6.24
N ALA A 63 10.82 -9.99 -5.90
CA ALA A 63 10.61 -9.57 -4.52
C ALA A 63 9.31 -8.76 -4.40
N TYR A 64 8.55 -9.01 -3.34
CA TYR A 64 7.25 -8.38 -3.11
C TYR A 64 7.15 -7.78 -1.72
N ILE A 65 6.40 -6.69 -1.59
CA ILE A 65 5.88 -6.22 -0.31
C ILE A 65 4.36 -6.30 -0.36
N TYR A 66 3.80 -6.98 0.63
CA TYR A 66 2.35 -7.06 0.83
C TYR A 66 1.94 -6.23 2.04
N GLU A 67 0.84 -5.53 1.91
CA GLU A 67 0.22 -4.80 3.00
C GLU A 67 -1.18 -5.33 3.28
N PHE A 68 -1.50 -5.51 4.56
CA PHE A 68 -2.84 -5.87 4.99
C PHE A 68 -3.77 -4.66 4.94
N HIS A 69 -4.99 -4.89 4.53
CA HIS A 69 -6.01 -3.85 4.51
C HIS A 69 -7.39 -4.44 4.77
N ASN A 70 -8.33 -3.59 5.19
CA ASN A 70 -9.70 -3.99 5.42
C ASN A 70 -10.39 -4.29 4.07
N GLY A 71 -11.06 -5.43 4.03
CA GLY A 71 -11.98 -5.80 2.97
C GLY A 71 -13.41 -5.39 3.30
N GLU A 72 -14.36 -6.03 2.61
CA GLU A 72 -15.78 -5.88 2.90
C GLU A 72 -16.19 -6.66 4.17
N THR A 73 -17.39 -6.41 4.66
CA THR A 73 -17.98 -7.16 5.77
C THR A 73 -18.81 -8.32 5.21
N PHE A 74 -18.63 -9.52 5.75
CA PHE A 74 -19.49 -10.67 5.44
C PHE A 74 -20.90 -10.45 6.00
N TYR A 75 -21.87 -11.18 5.46
CA TYR A 75 -23.25 -11.17 5.96
C TYR A 75 -23.35 -11.53 7.47
N SER A 76 -22.40 -12.31 7.97
CA SER A 76 -22.26 -12.62 9.41
C SER A 76 -21.81 -11.45 10.28
N GLY A 77 -21.53 -10.29 9.70
CA GLY A 77 -20.97 -9.11 10.42
C GLY A 77 -19.46 -9.17 10.64
N THR A 78 -18.79 -10.26 10.26
CA THR A 78 -17.34 -10.39 10.39
C THR A 78 -16.62 -9.60 9.29
N HIS A 79 -15.57 -8.86 9.66
CA HIS A 79 -14.75 -8.15 8.68
C HIS A 79 -13.89 -9.13 7.88
N GLN A 80 -13.90 -8.98 6.57
CA GLN A 80 -13.01 -9.69 5.68
C GLN A 80 -11.66 -9.00 5.66
N GLN A 81 -10.62 -9.66 6.14
CA GLN A 81 -9.24 -9.16 6.01
C GLN A 81 -8.67 -9.56 4.65
N LYS A 82 -8.02 -8.62 4.00
CA LYS A 82 -7.36 -8.78 2.71
C LYS A 82 -5.90 -8.31 2.80
N PHE A 83 -5.11 -8.73 1.84
CA PHE A 83 -3.77 -8.19 1.61
C PHE A 83 -3.54 -8.02 0.11
N SER A 84 -2.68 -7.07 -0.24
CA SER A 84 -2.34 -6.74 -1.62
C SER A 84 -0.84 -6.53 -1.78
N CYS A 85 -0.31 -6.89 -2.93
CA CYS A 85 1.04 -6.53 -3.32
C CYS A 85 1.10 -5.03 -3.60
N THR A 86 1.84 -4.29 -2.78
CA THR A 86 1.98 -2.84 -2.90
C THR A 86 3.28 -2.43 -3.58
N TYR A 87 4.30 -3.26 -3.51
CA TYR A 87 5.57 -3.06 -4.20
C TYR A 87 6.06 -4.38 -4.77
N GLU A 88 6.62 -4.30 -5.97
CA GLU A 88 7.21 -5.42 -6.68
C GLU A 88 8.55 -5.00 -7.27
N ALA A 89 9.56 -5.85 -7.14
CA ALA A 89 10.81 -5.75 -7.88
C ALA A 89 11.05 -7.05 -8.63
N LEU A 90 11.54 -6.95 -9.86
CA LEU A 90 11.68 -8.05 -10.81
C LEU A 90 13.07 -8.09 -11.39
N ASN A 91 13.58 -9.29 -11.58
CA ASN A 91 14.79 -9.50 -12.36
C ASN A 91 14.50 -9.41 -13.87
N THR A 92 15.52 -9.21 -14.67
CA THR A 92 15.38 -9.12 -16.13
C THR A 92 14.75 -10.39 -16.70
N GLY A 93 13.73 -10.22 -17.54
CA GLY A 93 13.01 -11.33 -18.18
C GLY A 93 11.87 -11.93 -17.35
N VAL A 94 11.60 -11.42 -16.16
CA VAL A 94 10.51 -11.87 -15.29
C VAL A 94 9.29 -10.95 -15.46
N SER A 95 8.11 -11.54 -15.65
CA SER A 95 6.87 -10.79 -15.83
C SER A 95 6.31 -10.28 -14.51
N SER A 96 5.72 -9.08 -14.51
CA SER A 96 5.04 -8.50 -13.35
C SER A 96 3.73 -9.24 -13.04
N GLU A 97 3.48 -9.43 -11.75
CA GLU A 97 2.25 -10.02 -11.22
C GLU A 97 1.51 -9.11 -10.23
N SER A 98 2.06 -7.95 -9.90
CA SER A 98 1.51 -7.06 -8.89
C SER A 98 0.03 -6.75 -9.07
N MET A 99 -0.45 -6.65 -10.32
CA MET A 99 -1.86 -6.37 -10.62
C MET A 99 -2.78 -7.58 -10.32
N SER A 100 -2.28 -8.80 -10.46
CA SER A 100 -3.04 -10.03 -10.14
C SER A 100 -3.01 -10.38 -8.64
N LEU A 101 -2.11 -9.75 -7.89
CA LEU A 101 -1.89 -9.96 -6.46
C LEU A 101 -2.59 -8.90 -5.60
N GLN A 102 -3.80 -8.47 -6.01
CA GLN A 102 -4.59 -7.47 -5.32
C GLN A 102 -5.79 -8.10 -4.59
N GLY A 103 -6.09 -7.62 -3.39
CA GLY A 103 -7.29 -8.01 -2.65
C GLY A 103 -7.37 -9.48 -2.27
N LEU A 104 -6.23 -10.14 -2.07
CA LEU A 104 -6.17 -11.55 -1.67
C LEU A 104 -6.78 -11.71 -0.26
N ARG A 105 -7.59 -12.76 -0.08
CA ARG A 105 -8.27 -13.01 1.20
C ARG A 105 -7.33 -13.67 2.19
N VAL A 106 -7.16 -13.10 3.38
CA VAL A 106 -6.37 -13.69 4.47
C VAL A 106 -6.85 -15.10 4.80
N SER A 107 -8.16 -15.35 4.80
CA SER A 107 -8.73 -16.67 5.09
C SER A 107 -8.28 -17.78 4.12
N THR A 108 -7.98 -17.45 2.87
CA THR A 108 -7.45 -18.41 1.89
C THR A 108 -5.99 -18.80 2.18
N PHE A 109 -5.23 -17.89 2.75
CA PHE A 109 -3.79 -18.03 3.03
C PHE A 109 -3.48 -18.15 4.53
N ASN A 110 -4.47 -18.53 5.34
CA ASN A 110 -4.39 -18.45 6.79
C ASN A 110 -3.16 -19.17 7.37
N ASP A 111 -2.87 -20.39 6.95
CA ASP A 111 -1.72 -21.16 7.46
C ASP A 111 -0.39 -20.54 7.02
N PHE A 112 -0.28 -20.14 5.76
CA PHE A 112 0.88 -19.43 5.24
C PHE A 112 1.14 -18.13 6.00
N ILE A 113 0.10 -17.33 6.25
CA ILE A 113 0.22 -16.07 6.99
C ILE A 113 0.62 -16.31 8.45
N LYS A 114 0.09 -17.36 9.11
CA LYS A 114 0.53 -17.75 10.46
C LYS A 114 2.02 -18.06 10.51
N ASP A 115 2.52 -18.83 9.52
CA ASP A 115 3.92 -19.19 9.44
C ASP A 115 4.80 -17.95 9.20
N VAL A 116 4.41 -17.07 8.28
CA VAL A 116 5.10 -15.79 8.01
C VAL A 116 5.16 -14.90 9.23
N LEU A 117 4.05 -14.78 9.98
CA LEU A 117 3.98 -13.95 11.18
C LEU A 117 4.69 -14.57 12.39
N GLY A 118 5.26 -15.76 12.24
CA GLY A 118 5.96 -16.46 13.31
C GLY A 118 5.05 -16.95 14.44
N LEU A 119 3.73 -17.10 14.16
CA LEU A 119 2.75 -17.57 15.16
C LEU A 119 2.85 -19.07 15.43
N THR A 120 3.59 -19.79 14.59
CA THR A 120 3.80 -21.23 14.72
C THR A 120 5.15 -21.54 15.36
N ASN A 121 6.28 -21.27 14.73
CA ASN A 121 7.60 -21.61 15.29
C ASN A 121 8.79 -20.81 14.73
N GLY A 122 8.61 -19.60 14.23
CA GLY A 122 9.73 -18.89 13.62
C GLY A 122 9.55 -17.39 13.44
N THR A 123 10.61 -16.73 13.02
CA THR A 123 10.64 -15.30 12.70
C THR A 123 10.43 -15.00 11.23
N HIS A 124 10.33 -16.05 10.41
CA HIS A 124 10.16 -15.96 8.96
C HIS A 124 9.62 -17.27 8.40
N PHE A 125 9.02 -17.22 7.24
CA PHE A 125 8.67 -18.37 6.44
C PHE A 125 9.80 -18.66 5.44
N SER A 126 10.17 -19.94 5.31
CA SER A 126 11.15 -20.41 4.36
C SER A 126 10.65 -21.67 3.67
N LEU A 127 10.66 -21.68 2.35
CA LEU A 127 10.31 -22.82 1.51
C LEU A 127 11.47 -23.03 0.52
N GLY A 128 12.29 -24.04 0.77
CA GLY A 128 13.43 -24.37 -0.08
C GLY A 128 13.01 -24.99 -1.40
N ASN A 129 11.98 -25.85 -1.36
CA ASN A 129 11.42 -26.52 -2.54
C ASN A 129 9.90 -26.54 -2.44
N LEU A 130 9.20 -26.23 -3.54
CA LEU A 130 7.73 -26.22 -3.60
C LEU A 130 7.10 -27.58 -3.26
N GLU A 131 7.81 -28.69 -3.48
CA GLU A 131 7.33 -30.03 -3.09
C GLU A 131 7.14 -30.20 -1.57
N GLU A 132 7.78 -29.35 -0.75
CA GLU A 132 7.65 -29.37 0.71
C GLU A 132 6.36 -28.66 1.18
N MET A 133 5.65 -27.96 0.29
CA MET A 133 4.41 -27.26 0.62
C MET A 133 3.28 -28.25 0.89
N LYS A 134 2.83 -28.27 2.16
CA LYS A 134 1.80 -29.21 2.63
C LYS A 134 0.38 -28.79 2.21
N ASN A 135 0.11 -27.50 2.10
CA ASN A 135 -1.21 -27.00 1.73
C ASN A 135 -1.36 -27.03 0.21
N PRO A 136 -2.25 -27.90 -0.34
CA PRO A 136 -2.37 -28.06 -1.79
C PRO A 136 -2.87 -26.80 -2.50
N LEU A 137 -3.71 -26.00 -1.84
CA LEU A 137 -4.21 -24.75 -2.41
C LEU A 137 -3.09 -23.74 -2.60
N ILE A 138 -2.20 -23.61 -1.60
CA ILE A 138 -1.04 -22.71 -1.69
C ILE A 138 -0.01 -23.28 -2.67
N LYS A 139 0.20 -24.62 -2.69
CA LYS A 139 1.09 -25.28 -3.64
C LYS A 139 0.67 -24.97 -5.08
N ASN A 140 -0.59 -25.23 -5.44
CA ASN A 140 -1.11 -24.96 -6.77
C ASN A 140 -1.02 -23.45 -7.12
N TRP A 141 -1.33 -22.58 -6.15
CA TRP A 141 -1.22 -21.12 -6.35
C TRP A 141 0.23 -20.69 -6.65
N MET A 142 1.22 -21.31 -6.03
CA MET A 142 2.65 -21.07 -6.28
C MET A 142 3.10 -21.67 -7.62
N GLU A 143 2.65 -22.89 -7.95
CA GLU A 143 2.94 -23.57 -9.22
C GLU A 143 2.46 -22.76 -10.42
N ASP A 144 1.23 -22.27 -10.37
CA ASP A 144 0.62 -21.41 -11.42
C ASP A 144 1.46 -20.16 -11.71
N ARG A 145 2.28 -19.72 -10.75
CA ARG A 145 3.16 -18.55 -10.83
C ARG A 145 4.63 -18.89 -11.05
N GLY A 146 4.94 -20.18 -11.22
CA GLY A 146 6.30 -20.65 -11.42
C GLY A 146 7.20 -20.45 -10.19
N ILE A 147 6.63 -20.31 -8.99
CA ILE A 147 7.39 -20.16 -7.74
C ILE A 147 7.92 -21.54 -7.33
N LYS A 148 9.22 -21.69 -7.26
CA LYS A 148 9.89 -22.93 -6.86
C LYS A 148 10.35 -22.93 -5.40
N SER A 149 10.73 -21.77 -4.91
CA SER A 149 11.16 -21.52 -3.53
C SER A 149 10.77 -20.11 -3.11
N SER A 150 10.61 -19.86 -1.82
CA SER A 150 10.28 -18.54 -1.32
C SER A 150 10.75 -18.31 0.11
N PHE A 151 11.02 -17.02 0.42
CA PHE A 151 11.23 -16.53 1.77
C PHE A 151 10.26 -15.38 2.02
N ALA A 152 9.65 -15.35 3.21
CA ALA A 152 8.79 -14.26 3.61
C ALA A 152 9.08 -13.84 5.06
N PHE A 153 9.12 -12.54 5.29
CA PHE A 153 9.41 -11.92 6.58
C PHE A 153 8.32 -10.94 6.96
N PRO A 154 7.89 -10.91 8.23
CA PRO A 154 7.02 -9.85 8.71
C PRO A 154 7.82 -8.55 8.82
N ILE A 155 7.29 -7.48 8.25
CA ILE A 155 7.82 -6.12 8.41
C ILE A 155 6.99 -5.45 9.49
N LYS A 156 7.61 -5.18 10.65
CA LYS A 156 6.97 -4.44 11.74
C LYS A 156 7.14 -2.95 11.53
N THR A 157 6.09 -2.19 11.72
CA THR A 157 6.18 -0.74 11.76
C THR A 157 6.55 -0.27 13.16
N LEU A 158 7.13 0.93 13.30
CA LEU A 158 7.55 1.48 14.59
C LEU A 158 6.40 1.72 15.58
N ASN A 159 5.16 1.49 15.15
CA ASN A 159 3.94 1.70 15.95
C ASN A 159 3.24 0.39 16.33
N ASP A 160 3.85 -0.76 16.07
CA ASP A 160 3.33 -2.10 16.43
C ASP A 160 4.04 -2.68 17.65
#